data_c381baa67ef6d38bc116ffe7c3e6cf81
#
_entry.id   c381baa67ef6d38bc116ffe7c3e6cf81
#
_cell.length_a   1.000
_cell.length_b   1.000
_cell.length_c   1.000
_cell.angle_alpha   90.00
_cell.angle_beta   90.00
_cell.angle_gamma   90.00
#
_symmetry.space_group_name_H-M   'P 1'
#
loop_
_entity.id
_entity.type
_entity.pdbx_description
1 polymer ?
#
loop_
_entity_poly.entity_id
_entity_poly.type
_entity_poly.pdbx_seq_one_letter_code
_entity_poly.pdbx_strand_id
1 'polypeptide(L)'
;MIVYEDEALVVLNKPAGLSSEGDLPARLRELWGAPDAYVGVIHRLDTGVSGLMVYAKTPAAAAELSRQVTQSQQAYAVLDGRAEPDGMAAPSPVFVKRYRAVIAGVPDEDLPAAGVLRDLLFKDSRKGRVFPVRRPRKGVREAVLEYRIAALSADQTRSLAEITLHTGRTHQIRVQFASRKHPLLGDGKYGSRVKGSIALQSCGLAFRHPVSGERMEFALDLPAELPWSAFSD
;
A
#
# COMPACT_ATOMS: atom_id res chain seq x y z
N MET A 1 -3.34 17.88 -4.28
CA MET A 1 -2.96 16.58 -4.88
C MET A 1 -1.45 16.40 -4.91
N ILE A 2 -0.66 17.31 -5.51
CA ILE A 2 0.81 17.26 -5.44
C ILE A 2 1.27 17.60 -4.03
N VAL A 3 2.16 16.76 -3.48
CA VAL A 3 2.78 16.89 -2.16
C VAL A 3 4.22 17.38 -2.29
N TYR A 4 4.91 16.91 -3.31
CA TYR A 4 6.28 17.31 -3.66
C TYR A 4 6.51 17.13 -5.16
N GLU A 5 7.29 17.99 -5.76
CA GLU A 5 7.70 17.88 -7.16
C GLU A 5 9.06 18.53 -7.39
N ASP A 6 9.87 17.88 -8.23
CA ASP A 6 11.11 18.42 -8.80
C ASP A 6 11.30 17.96 -10.26
N GLU A 7 12.52 18.00 -10.77
CA GLU A 7 12.83 17.56 -12.13
C GLU A 7 12.84 16.05 -12.31
N ALA A 8 13.06 15.29 -11.23
CA ALA A 8 13.22 13.84 -11.28
C ALA A 8 11.95 13.07 -10.96
N LEU A 9 11.11 13.59 -10.05
CA LEU A 9 9.94 12.87 -9.54
C LEU A 9 8.80 13.82 -9.11
N VAL A 10 7.62 13.23 -8.94
CA VAL A 10 6.48 13.86 -8.29
C VAL A 10 5.87 12.91 -7.26
N VAL A 11 5.63 13.40 -6.05
CA VAL A 11 4.85 12.72 -5.02
C VAL A 11 3.48 13.38 -4.92
N LEU A 12 2.44 12.57 -4.94
CA LEU A 12 1.08 13.09 -4.85
C LEU A 12 0.23 12.26 -3.89
N ASN A 13 -0.78 12.92 -3.33
CA ASN A 13 -1.89 12.28 -2.62
C ASN A 13 -2.98 11.95 -3.66
N LYS A 14 -3.07 10.68 -4.06
CA LYS A 14 -4.06 10.17 -4.99
C LYS A 14 -5.44 10.18 -4.35
N PRO A 15 -6.47 10.81 -4.92
CA PRO A 15 -7.83 10.60 -4.47
C PRO A 15 -8.33 9.19 -4.83
N ALA A 16 -9.29 8.69 -4.08
CA ALA A 16 -10.05 7.50 -4.49
C ALA A 16 -10.81 7.76 -5.81
N GLY A 17 -11.02 6.71 -6.59
CA GLY A 17 -11.74 6.79 -7.87
C GLY A 17 -10.84 6.95 -9.09
N LEU A 18 -9.56 7.30 -8.93
CA LEU A 18 -8.62 7.44 -10.04
C LEU A 18 -7.70 6.24 -10.20
N SER A 19 -7.43 5.86 -11.44
CA SER A 19 -6.45 4.83 -11.79
C SER A 19 -5.02 5.34 -11.65
N SER A 20 -4.16 4.51 -11.07
CA SER A 20 -2.73 4.81 -10.90
C SER A 20 -1.94 4.77 -12.22
N GLU A 21 -2.39 4.01 -13.21
CA GLU A 21 -1.66 3.77 -14.46
C GLU A 21 -2.27 4.51 -15.66
N GLY A 22 -3.53 4.91 -15.58
CA GLY A 22 -4.25 5.62 -16.64
C GLY A 22 -4.51 7.09 -16.30
N ASP A 23 -5.45 7.34 -15.37
CA ASP A 23 -5.95 8.69 -15.10
C ASP A 23 -4.88 9.64 -14.55
N LEU A 24 -4.06 9.18 -13.60
CA LEU A 24 -3.06 10.05 -12.98
C LEU A 24 -1.91 10.45 -13.91
N PRO A 25 -1.30 9.54 -14.68
CA PRO A 25 -0.34 9.95 -15.71
C PRO A 25 -0.90 10.93 -16.73
N ALA A 26 -2.17 10.75 -17.15
CA ALA A 26 -2.82 11.67 -18.07
C ALA A 26 -2.99 13.06 -17.44
N ARG A 27 -3.48 13.13 -16.20
CA ARG A 27 -3.65 14.40 -15.47
C ARG A 27 -2.33 15.12 -15.18
N LEU A 28 -1.25 14.37 -14.92
CA LEU A 28 0.07 14.96 -14.72
C LEU A 28 0.58 15.61 -16.03
N ARG A 29 0.42 14.94 -17.16
CA ARG A 29 0.77 15.51 -18.47
C ARG A 29 -0.04 16.77 -18.80
N GLU A 30 -1.33 16.75 -18.51
CA GLU A 30 -2.21 17.91 -18.67
C GLU A 30 -1.74 19.07 -17.78
N LEU A 31 -1.47 18.81 -16.51
CA LEU A 31 -1.00 19.81 -15.54
C LEU A 31 0.33 20.43 -15.96
N TRP A 32 1.23 19.64 -16.52
CA TRP A 32 2.54 20.13 -17.02
C TRP A 32 2.46 20.80 -18.39
N GLY A 33 1.31 20.77 -19.06
CA GLY A 33 1.17 21.24 -20.45
C GLY A 33 2.06 20.48 -21.43
N ALA A 34 2.40 19.21 -21.13
CA ALA A 34 3.37 18.39 -21.84
C ALA A 34 2.79 16.99 -22.11
N PRO A 35 2.01 16.82 -23.21
CA PRO A 35 1.28 15.59 -23.49
C PRO A 35 2.18 14.36 -23.67
N ASP A 36 3.42 14.58 -24.10
CA ASP A 36 4.40 13.51 -24.32
C ASP A 36 5.38 13.32 -23.13
N ALA A 37 5.16 14.06 -22.02
CA ALA A 37 6.04 13.95 -20.85
C ALA A 37 6.08 12.51 -20.33
N TYR A 38 7.29 12.06 -19.98
CA TYR A 38 7.48 10.76 -19.36
C TYR A 38 6.87 10.75 -17.95
N VAL A 39 6.06 9.74 -17.66
CA VAL A 39 5.48 9.49 -16.33
C VAL A 39 5.70 8.03 -15.98
N GLY A 40 6.72 7.76 -15.17
CA GLY A 40 7.10 6.43 -14.72
C GLY A 40 6.29 6.02 -13.49
N VAL A 41 5.48 4.98 -13.63
CA VAL A 41 4.68 4.42 -12.52
C VAL A 41 5.55 3.46 -11.70
N ILE A 42 5.91 3.83 -10.48
CA ILE A 42 6.81 3.05 -9.62
C ILE A 42 6.05 1.98 -8.82
N HIS A 43 4.89 2.34 -8.31
CA HIS A 43 3.99 1.45 -7.59
C HIS A 43 2.54 1.86 -7.84
N ARG A 44 1.59 1.03 -7.39
CA ARG A 44 0.18 1.24 -7.68
C ARG A 44 -0.65 1.19 -6.42
N LEU A 45 -1.73 1.97 -6.42
CA LEU A 45 -2.86 1.83 -5.52
C LEU A 45 -4.07 1.36 -6.34
N ASP A 46 -4.95 0.59 -5.72
CA ASP A 46 -6.25 0.25 -6.32
C ASP A 46 -7.04 1.54 -6.60
N THR A 47 -7.92 1.53 -7.60
CA THR A 47 -8.73 2.71 -7.97
C THR A 47 -9.50 3.29 -6.78
N GLY A 48 -10.09 2.43 -5.94
CA GLY A 48 -10.84 2.86 -4.76
C GLY A 48 -10.00 3.23 -3.52
N VAL A 49 -8.66 3.20 -3.62
CA VAL A 49 -7.73 3.49 -2.51
C VAL A 49 -7.11 4.87 -2.71
N SER A 50 -7.03 5.66 -1.64
CA SER A 50 -6.39 6.98 -1.64
C SER A 50 -4.98 6.95 -1.04
N GLY A 51 -4.24 8.05 -1.19
CA GLY A 51 -2.99 8.27 -0.48
C GLY A 51 -1.76 8.46 -1.35
N LEU A 52 -0.60 8.42 -0.70
CA LEU A 52 0.70 8.76 -1.27
C LEU A 52 1.13 7.81 -2.38
N MET A 53 1.57 8.41 -3.48
CA MET A 53 2.20 7.75 -4.61
C MET A 53 3.37 8.58 -5.13
N VAL A 54 4.42 7.93 -5.62
CA VAL A 54 5.52 8.57 -6.35
C VAL A 54 5.51 8.13 -7.81
N TYR A 55 5.72 9.09 -8.69
CA TYR A 55 5.97 8.90 -10.13
C TYR A 55 7.32 9.50 -10.49
N ALA A 56 8.04 8.84 -11.37
CA ALA A 56 9.28 9.36 -11.93
C ALA A 56 8.98 10.23 -13.15
N LYS A 57 9.69 11.35 -13.29
CA LYS A 57 9.62 12.24 -14.46
C LYS A 57 10.66 11.92 -15.53
N THR A 58 11.60 11.00 -15.21
CA THR A 58 12.63 10.53 -16.16
C THR A 58 12.80 9.00 -16.09
N PRO A 59 13.21 8.35 -17.19
CA PRO A 59 13.51 6.92 -17.20
C PRO A 59 14.59 6.51 -16.18
N ALA A 60 15.62 7.34 -15.98
CA ALA A 60 16.68 7.09 -15.02
C ALA A 60 16.15 7.09 -13.58
N ALA A 61 15.32 8.06 -13.22
CA ALA A 61 14.67 8.11 -11.93
C ALA A 61 13.72 6.91 -11.71
N ALA A 62 13.00 6.49 -12.76
CA ALA A 62 12.14 5.32 -12.70
C ALA A 62 12.93 4.03 -12.43
N ALA A 63 14.06 3.85 -13.10
CA ALA A 63 14.94 2.70 -12.90
C ALA A 63 15.48 2.66 -11.47
N GLU A 64 15.97 3.79 -10.94
CA GLU A 64 16.50 3.88 -9.58
C GLU A 64 15.43 3.62 -8.52
N LEU A 65 14.25 4.25 -8.62
CA LEU A 65 13.14 4.01 -7.68
C LEU A 65 12.64 2.56 -7.73
N SER A 66 12.58 1.95 -8.91
CA SER A 66 12.22 0.54 -9.08
C SER A 66 13.26 -0.39 -8.45
N ARG A 67 14.55 -0.05 -8.55
CA ARG A 67 15.64 -0.76 -7.88
C ARG A 67 15.46 -0.72 -6.36
N GLN A 68 15.14 0.44 -5.79
CA GLN A 68 14.88 0.60 -4.35
C GLN A 68 13.68 -0.23 -3.89
N VAL A 69 12.60 -0.31 -4.67
CA VAL A 69 11.46 -1.20 -4.40
C VAL A 69 11.90 -2.66 -4.33
N THR A 70 12.71 -3.10 -5.29
CA THR A 70 13.22 -4.48 -5.34
C THR A 70 14.14 -4.78 -4.14
N GLN A 71 15.07 -3.90 -3.83
CA GLN A 71 15.95 -4.02 -2.67
C GLN A 71 15.16 -4.10 -1.35
N SER A 72 14.12 -3.28 -1.21
CA SER A 72 13.28 -3.32 0.00
C SER A 72 12.51 -4.62 0.13
N GLN A 73 12.04 -5.21 -0.98
CA GLN A 73 11.41 -6.53 -0.94
C GLN A 73 12.39 -7.63 -0.51
N GLN A 74 13.65 -7.56 -0.96
CA GLN A 74 14.71 -8.47 -0.52
C GLN A 74 15.04 -8.28 0.97
N ALA A 75 15.18 -7.03 1.42
CA ALA A 75 15.40 -6.70 2.82
C ALA A 75 14.28 -7.24 3.73
N TYR A 76 13.04 -7.02 3.36
CA TYR A 76 11.89 -7.59 4.09
C TYR A 76 11.89 -9.12 4.06
N ALA A 77 12.32 -9.74 2.96
CA ALA A 77 12.41 -11.20 2.88
C ALA A 77 13.42 -11.77 3.87
N VAL A 78 14.52 -11.07 4.13
CA VAL A 78 15.49 -11.43 5.17
C VAL A 78 14.91 -11.17 6.57
N LEU A 79 14.37 -9.98 6.82
CA LEU A 79 13.84 -9.60 8.13
C LEU A 79 12.69 -10.50 8.60
N ASP A 80 11.90 -11.02 7.69
CA ASP A 80 10.77 -11.92 7.98
C ASP A 80 11.08 -13.41 7.76
N GLY A 81 12.37 -13.77 7.60
CA GLY A 81 12.84 -15.15 7.53
C GLY A 81 12.50 -15.89 6.23
N ARG A 82 12.19 -15.21 5.13
CA ARG A 82 11.95 -15.82 3.80
C ARG A 82 13.20 -15.99 2.97
N ALA A 83 14.27 -15.30 3.33
CA ALA A 83 15.58 -15.39 2.68
C ALA A 83 16.69 -15.28 3.71
N GLU A 84 17.83 -15.90 3.43
CA GLU A 84 19.05 -15.74 4.20
C GLU A 84 19.69 -14.38 3.90
N PRO A 85 20.37 -13.75 4.88
CA PRO A 85 21.10 -12.51 4.65
C PRO A 85 22.30 -12.76 3.73
N ASP A 86 22.46 -11.89 2.73
CA ASP A 86 23.63 -11.86 1.85
C ASP A 86 24.66 -10.87 2.46
N GLY A 87 25.52 -11.39 3.32
CA GLY A 87 26.55 -10.61 4.01
C GLY A 87 26.31 -10.39 5.50
N MET A 88 27.16 -9.56 6.12
CA MET A 88 27.20 -9.40 7.60
C MET A 88 26.19 -8.43 8.21
N ALA A 89 25.54 -7.58 7.45
CA ALA A 89 24.57 -6.61 7.96
C ALA A 89 23.17 -6.97 7.49
N ALA A 90 22.20 -6.95 8.42
CA ALA A 90 20.78 -7.08 8.04
C ALA A 90 20.39 -5.90 7.13
N PRO A 91 19.86 -6.16 5.93
CA PRO A 91 19.52 -5.09 5.00
C PRO A 91 18.33 -4.29 5.55
N SER A 92 18.41 -2.97 5.45
CA SER A 92 17.29 -2.10 5.81
C SER A 92 16.47 -1.75 4.59
N PRO A 93 15.12 -1.84 4.68
CA PRO A 93 14.26 -1.41 3.59
C PRO A 93 14.44 0.09 3.30
N VAL A 94 14.68 0.41 2.03
CA VAL A 94 14.88 1.79 1.56
C VAL A 94 13.55 2.40 1.11
N PHE A 95 12.75 1.63 0.35
CA PHE A 95 11.43 2.03 -0.14
C PHE A 95 10.35 1.46 0.78
N VAL A 96 9.81 2.28 1.67
CA VAL A 96 8.85 1.88 2.69
C VAL A 96 7.47 2.43 2.37
N LYS A 97 6.46 1.57 2.45
CA LYS A 97 5.05 1.92 2.24
C LYS A 97 4.26 1.63 3.50
N ARG A 98 3.66 2.67 4.08
CA ARG A 98 2.79 2.56 5.25
C ARG A 98 1.36 2.87 4.86
N TYR A 99 0.45 2.10 5.43
CA TYR A 99 -0.99 2.25 5.19
C TYR A 99 -1.74 2.36 6.51
N ARG A 100 -2.91 2.97 6.45
CA ARG A 100 -3.93 2.88 7.48
C ARG A 100 -5.18 2.26 6.86
N ALA A 101 -5.89 1.45 7.66
CA ALA A 101 -7.15 0.86 7.27
C ALA A 101 -8.13 0.88 8.43
N VAL A 102 -9.39 1.17 8.16
CA VAL A 102 -10.45 0.90 9.13
C VAL A 102 -11.07 -0.44 8.78
N ILE A 103 -10.99 -1.38 9.72
CA ILE A 103 -11.48 -2.75 9.58
C ILE A 103 -12.70 -2.99 10.46
N ALA A 104 -13.54 -3.93 10.07
CA ALA A 104 -14.67 -4.39 10.88
C ALA A 104 -14.18 -5.27 12.03
N GLY A 105 -14.77 -5.09 13.21
CA GLY A 105 -14.46 -5.86 14.42
C GLY A 105 -13.28 -5.32 15.22
N VAL A 106 -13.00 -6.00 16.31
CA VAL A 106 -11.87 -5.75 17.21
C VAL A 106 -10.92 -6.95 17.17
N PRO A 107 -9.67 -6.84 17.68
CA PRO A 107 -8.75 -7.97 17.74
C PRO A 107 -9.37 -9.22 18.35
N ASP A 108 -9.09 -10.37 17.75
CA ASP A 108 -9.54 -11.68 18.21
C ASP A 108 -8.49 -12.76 17.91
N GLU A 109 -8.86 -14.04 17.98
CA GLU A 109 -7.97 -15.18 17.72
C GLU A 109 -7.53 -15.25 16.23
N ASP A 110 -8.39 -14.83 15.30
CA ASP A 110 -8.09 -14.82 13.86
C ASP A 110 -7.20 -13.62 13.48
N LEU A 111 -7.29 -12.51 14.24
CA LEU A 111 -6.53 -11.28 14.02
C LEU A 111 -6.12 -10.64 15.36
N PRO A 112 -5.01 -11.03 15.97
CA PRO A 112 -4.47 -10.40 17.19
C PRO A 112 -4.20 -8.89 17.01
N ALA A 113 -3.95 -8.17 18.10
CA ALA A 113 -3.74 -6.72 18.09
C ALA A 113 -2.50 -6.28 17.27
N ALA A 114 -1.55 -7.16 17.04
CA ALA A 114 -0.41 -6.92 16.16
C ALA A 114 0.12 -8.25 15.63
N GLY A 115 0.80 -8.20 14.48
CA GLY A 115 1.41 -9.40 13.91
C GLY A 115 1.85 -9.25 12.46
N VAL A 116 2.29 -10.36 11.90
CA VAL A 116 2.66 -10.48 10.49
C VAL A 116 1.65 -11.38 9.78
N LEU A 117 1.00 -10.86 8.75
CA LEU A 117 0.12 -11.66 7.90
C LEU A 117 0.91 -12.21 6.71
N ARG A 118 0.93 -13.53 6.60
CA ARG A 118 1.59 -14.25 5.51
C ARG A 118 0.59 -15.18 4.82
N ASP A 119 0.39 -14.96 3.53
CA ASP A 119 -0.56 -15.73 2.73
C ASP A 119 -0.02 -16.01 1.33
N LEU A 120 -0.46 -17.11 0.74
CA LEU A 120 -0.31 -17.36 -0.69
C LEU A 120 -1.55 -16.82 -1.41
N LEU A 121 -1.35 -15.87 -2.32
CA LEU A 121 -2.43 -15.20 -3.03
C LEU A 121 -2.47 -15.61 -4.50
N PHE A 122 -3.66 -15.92 -4.99
CA PHE A 122 -3.95 -16.19 -6.39
C PHE A 122 -4.89 -15.12 -6.97
N LYS A 123 -4.46 -14.45 -8.05
CA LYS A 123 -5.28 -13.49 -8.77
C LYS A 123 -6.09 -14.21 -9.86
N ASP A 124 -7.40 -14.25 -9.70
CA ASP A 124 -8.33 -14.66 -10.76
C ASP A 124 -8.69 -13.43 -11.61
N SER A 125 -8.05 -13.31 -12.79
CA SER A 125 -8.26 -12.18 -13.69
C SER A 125 -9.67 -12.17 -14.29
N ARG A 126 -10.31 -13.34 -14.43
CA ARG A 126 -11.69 -13.45 -14.97
C ARG A 126 -12.71 -12.89 -13.98
N LYS A 127 -12.50 -13.15 -12.68
CA LYS A 127 -13.35 -12.63 -11.60
C LYS A 127 -12.91 -11.24 -11.11
N GLY A 128 -11.78 -10.73 -11.57
CA GLY A 128 -11.19 -9.48 -11.06
C GLY A 128 -10.96 -9.52 -9.54
N ARG A 129 -10.67 -10.68 -8.98
CA ARG A 129 -10.59 -10.91 -7.53
C ARG A 129 -9.35 -11.71 -7.17
N VAL A 130 -8.85 -11.51 -5.94
CA VAL A 130 -7.73 -12.25 -5.36
C VAL A 130 -8.27 -13.15 -4.26
N PHE A 131 -7.69 -14.35 -4.15
CA PHE A 131 -8.06 -15.36 -3.16
C PHE A 131 -6.83 -15.85 -2.43
N PRO A 132 -6.90 -16.09 -1.11
CA PRO A 132 -5.89 -16.86 -0.42
C PRO A 132 -6.00 -18.32 -0.83
N VAL A 133 -4.87 -18.98 -0.99
CA VAL A 133 -4.79 -20.40 -1.36
C VAL A 133 -3.80 -21.14 -0.45
N ARG A 134 -3.99 -22.43 -0.27
CA ARG A 134 -3.17 -23.23 0.66
C ARG A 134 -1.89 -23.79 0.03
N ARG A 135 -1.81 -23.87 -1.29
CA ARG A 135 -0.70 -24.53 -2.00
C ARG A 135 -0.12 -23.63 -3.09
N PRO A 136 1.21 -23.61 -3.24
CA PRO A 136 1.85 -22.92 -4.33
C PRO A 136 1.49 -23.59 -5.67
N ARG A 137 1.26 -22.79 -6.70
CA ARG A 137 1.05 -23.19 -8.10
C ARG A 137 1.35 -22.02 -9.01
N LYS A 138 1.36 -22.23 -10.31
CA LYS A 138 1.55 -21.18 -11.31
C LYS A 138 0.55 -20.02 -11.07
N GLY A 139 1.06 -18.80 -10.99
CA GLY A 139 0.25 -17.58 -10.76
C GLY A 139 -0.02 -17.26 -9.29
N VAL A 140 0.32 -18.14 -8.36
CA VAL A 140 0.30 -17.86 -6.92
C VAL A 140 1.53 -17.05 -6.53
N ARG A 141 1.35 -16.07 -5.64
CA ARG A 141 2.41 -15.24 -5.09
C ARG A 141 2.28 -15.14 -3.58
N GLU A 142 3.40 -15.19 -2.89
CA GLU A 142 3.44 -14.91 -1.46
C GLU A 142 3.20 -13.42 -1.19
N ALA A 143 2.44 -13.15 -0.14
CA ALA A 143 2.05 -11.82 0.32
C ALA A 143 2.33 -11.70 1.81
N VAL A 144 3.14 -10.70 2.20
CA VAL A 144 3.54 -10.47 3.58
C VAL A 144 3.34 -8.99 3.90
N LEU A 145 2.70 -8.74 5.05
CA LEU A 145 2.60 -7.43 5.66
C LEU A 145 2.72 -7.57 7.18
N GLU A 146 3.20 -6.52 7.81
CA GLU A 146 3.14 -6.32 9.25
C GLU A 146 2.03 -5.34 9.58
N TYR A 147 1.33 -5.54 10.71
CA TYR A 147 0.29 -4.64 11.17
C TYR A 147 0.25 -4.52 12.69
N ARG A 148 -0.33 -3.43 13.15
CA ARG A 148 -0.77 -3.24 14.53
C ARG A 148 -2.13 -2.54 14.56
N ILE A 149 -2.95 -2.86 15.53
CA ILE A 149 -4.17 -2.11 15.81
C ILE A 149 -3.78 -0.90 16.65
N ALA A 150 -3.98 0.29 16.09
CA ALA A 150 -3.60 1.55 16.71
C ALA A 150 -4.70 2.07 17.65
N ALA A 151 -5.97 1.86 17.30
CA ALA A 151 -7.11 2.31 18.10
C ALA A 151 -8.36 1.45 17.83
N LEU A 152 -9.26 1.45 18.79
CA LEU A 152 -10.61 0.88 18.68
C LEU A 152 -11.63 2.02 18.65
N SER A 153 -12.72 1.85 17.89
CA SER A 153 -13.86 2.78 17.95
C SER A 153 -14.54 2.70 19.32
N ALA A 154 -15.18 3.78 19.75
CA ALA A 154 -15.86 3.85 21.04
C ALA A 154 -16.91 2.74 21.25
N ASP A 155 -17.59 2.33 20.18
CA ASP A 155 -18.56 1.23 20.17
C ASP A 155 -17.93 -0.17 20.06
N GLN A 156 -16.59 -0.27 19.99
CA GLN A 156 -15.81 -1.50 19.81
C GLN A 156 -16.27 -2.38 18.64
N THR A 157 -16.80 -1.77 17.59
CA THR A 157 -17.21 -2.49 16.37
C THR A 157 -16.21 -2.38 15.23
N ARG A 158 -15.19 -1.52 15.37
CA ARG A 158 -14.20 -1.20 14.33
C ARG A 158 -12.83 -0.98 14.94
N SER A 159 -11.80 -1.22 14.15
CA SER A 159 -10.42 -0.97 14.53
C SER A 159 -9.70 -0.15 13.47
N LEU A 160 -8.80 0.73 13.92
CA LEU A 160 -7.82 1.39 13.07
C LEU A 160 -6.54 0.54 13.05
N ALA A 161 -6.22 -0.01 11.89
CA ALA A 161 -4.99 -0.76 11.67
C ALA A 161 -3.94 0.11 10.99
N GLU A 162 -2.71 0.11 11.50
CA GLU A 162 -1.51 0.59 10.83
C GLU A 162 -0.75 -0.58 10.24
N ILE A 163 -0.26 -0.42 9.00
CA ILE A 163 0.21 -1.52 8.18
C ILE A 163 1.51 -1.12 7.48
N THR A 164 2.52 -1.98 7.54
CA THR A 164 3.73 -1.88 6.72
C THR A 164 3.72 -3.01 5.68
N LEU A 165 3.79 -2.64 4.40
CA LEU A 165 3.80 -3.62 3.31
C LEU A 165 5.21 -4.12 3.01
N HIS A 166 5.46 -5.42 3.22
CA HIS A 166 6.69 -6.10 2.77
C HIS A 166 6.62 -6.52 1.30
N THR A 167 5.43 -6.86 0.82
CA THR A 167 5.17 -7.16 -0.60
C THR A 167 4.01 -6.29 -1.12
N GLY A 168 3.89 -6.14 -2.44
CA GLY A 168 2.84 -5.31 -3.07
C GLY A 168 1.98 -6.13 -4.04
N ARG A 169 1.17 -7.09 -3.55
CA ARG A 169 0.28 -7.89 -4.41
C ARG A 169 -1.05 -7.16 -4.63
N THR A 170 -1.69 -7.44 -5.75
CA THR A 170 -3.03 -6.90 -6.05
C THR A 170 -3.97 -7.18 -4.88
N HIS A 171 -4.70 -6.17 -4.41
CA HIS A 171 -5.67 -6.24 -3.30
C HIS A 171 -5.12 -6.87 -2.01
N GLN A 172 -3.80 -6.86 -1.79
CA GLN A 172 -3.15 -7.62 -0.72
C GLN A 172 -3.76 -7.35 0.66
N ILE A 173 -3.73 -6.11 1.13
CA ILE A 173 -4.27 -5.72 2.45
C ILE A 173 -5.75 -6.15 2.56
N ARG A 174 -6.54 -5.84 1.54
CA ARG A 174 -7.97 -6.11 1.48
C ARG A 174 -8.30 -7.59 1.67
N VAL A 175 -7.62 -8.47 0.94
CA VAL A 175 -7.89 -9.91 1.03
C VAL A 175 -7.31 -10.54 2.29
N GLN A 176 -6.16 -10.09 2.77
CA GLN A 176 -5.53 -10.64 3.98
C GLN A 176 -6.36 -10.36 5.24
N PHE A 177 -6.89 -9.16 5.41
CA PHE A 177 -7.79 -8.85 6.52
C PHE A 177 -9.15 -9.54 6.35
N ALA A 178 -9.74 -9.52 5.17
CA ALA A 178 -11.03 -10.16 4.92
C ALA A 178 -11.00 -11.69 5.13
N SER A 179 -9.88 -12.36 4.81
CA SER A 179 -9.73 -13.80 5.04
C SER A 179 -9.69 -14.18 6.52
N ARG A 180 -9.45 -13.20 7.39
CA ARG A 180 -9.47 -13.30 8.86
C ARG A 180 -10.75 -12.74 9.47
N LYS A 181 -11.82 -12.61 8.68
CA LYS A 181 -13.14 -12.11 9.08
C LYS A 181 -13.18 -10.61 9.46
N HIS A 182 -12.12 -9.85 9.20
CA HIS A 182 -12.00 -8.41 9.44
C HIS A 182 -11.93 -7.61 8.14
N PRO A 183 -12.98 -7.59 7.28
CA PRO A 183 -12.94 -6.86 6.03
C PRO A 183 -12.77 -5.35 6.28
N LEU A 184 -12.06 -4.66 5.38
CA LEU A 184 -11.98 -3.22 5.40
C LEU A 184 -13.36 -2.61 5.18
N LEU A 185 -13.70 -1.55 5.91
CA LEU A 185 -14.98 -0.86 5.72
C LEU A 185 -15.07 -0.31 4.29
N GLY A 186 -16.26 -0.37 3.70
CA GLY A 186 -16.50 0.02 2.31
C GLY A 186 -16.02 -0.99 1.26
N ASP A 187 -15.32 -2.05 1.64
CA ASP A 187 -14.85 -3.06 0.69
C ASP A 187 -15.87 -4.17 0.42
N GLY A 188 -16.93 -3.83 -0.30
CA GLY A 188 -17.97 -4.80 -0.67
C GLY A 188 -17.45 -5.99 -1.49
N LYS A 189 -16.33 -5.83 -2.23
CA LYS A 189 -15.69 -6.94 -2.96
C LYS A 189 -15.19 -8.04 -2.03
N TYR A 190 -14.74 -7.68 -0.83
CA TYR A 190 -14.18 -8.61 0.16
C TYR A 190 -15.03 -8.75 1.42
N GLY A 191 -16.32 -8.42 1.36
CA GLY A 191 -17.28 -8.82 2.38
C GLY A 191 -17.68 -7.74 3.38
N SER A 192 -17.25 -6.49 3.17
CA SER A 192 -17.81 -5.38 3.95
C SER A 192 -19.31 -5.24 3.69
N ARG A 193 -20.09 -5.11 4.77
CA ARG A 193 -21.52 -4.80 4.71
C ARG A 193 -21.79 -3.29 4.73
N VAL A 194 -20.77 -2.51 5.09
CA VAL A 194 -20.85 -1.04 5.09
C VAL A 194 -20.64 -0.56 3.65
N LYS A 195 -21.55 0.29 3.17
CA LYS A 195 -21.43 0.94 1.85
C LYS A 195 -20.51 2.15 1.96
N GLY A 196 -19.81 2.48 0.89
CA GLY A 196 -18.95 3.66 0.80
C GLY A 196 -17.61 3.36 0.13
N SER A 197 -16.70 4.30 0.24
CA SER A 197 -15.32 4.15 -0.23
C SER A 197 -14.56 3.17 0.66
N ILE A 198 -13.57 2.48 0.08
CA ILE A 198 -12.72 1.55 0.83
C ILE A 198 -11.89 2.36 1.83
N ALA A 199 -12.04 2.06 3.11
CA ALA A 199 -11.28 2.70 4.18
C ALA A 199 -9.84 2.17 4.23
N LEU A 200 -9.07 2.50 3.19
CA LEU A 200 -7.65 2.18 3.03
C LEU A 200 -6.93 3.41 2.47
N GLN A 201 -5.89 3.85 3.16
CA GLN A 201 -5.07 4.99 2.77
C GLN A 201 -3.59 4.60 2.77
N SER A 202 -2.88 4.92 1.69
CA SER A 202 -1.41 4.95 1.68
C SER A 202 -0.96 6.22 2.42
N CYS A 203 -0.73 6.11 3.72
CA CYS A 203 -0.50 7.25 4.60
C CYS A 203 0.96 7.61 4.78
N GLY A 204 1.90 6.73 4.42
CA GLY A 204 3.32 6.99 4.56
C GLY A 204 4.14 6.40 3.41
N LEU A 205 5.09 7.16 2.93
CA LEU A 205 6.00 6.78 1.85
C LEU A 205 7.41 7.29 2.16
N ALA A 206 8.40 6.40 2.18
CA ALA A 206 9.79 6.79 2.34
C ALA A 206 10.67 6.08 1.30
N PHE A 207 11.65 6.80 0.76
CA PHE A 207 12.61 6.31 -0.23
C PHE A 207 13.83 7.24 -0.27
N ARG A 208 14.86 6.88 -1.05
CA ARG A 208 15.94 7.80 -1.36
C ARG A 208 15.66 8.52 -2.68
N HIS A 209 15.91 9.81 -2.71
CA HIS A 209 15.78 10.61 -3.93
C HIS A 209 16.65 10.02 -5.05
N PRO A 210 16.11 9.78 -6.26
CA PRO A 210 16.80 9.00 -7.29
C PRO A 210 18.06 9.68 -7.87
N VAL A 211 18.23 10.98 -7.64
CA VAL A 211 19.41 11.73 -8.13
C VAL A 211 20.33 12.09 -6.97
N SER A 212 19.83 12.74 -5.91
CA SER A 212 20.67 13.19 -4.78
C SER A 212 21.02 12.08 -3.79
N GLY A 213 20.22 10.99 -3.73
CA GLY A 213 20.38 9.93 -2.74
C GLY A 213 19.86 10.29 -1.34
N GLU A 214 19.39 11.51 -1.11
CA GLU A 214 18.85 11.96 0.16
C GLU A 214 17.61 11.15 0.55
N ARG A 215 17.44 10.89 1.85
CA ARG A 215 16.25 10.23 2.36
C ARG A 215 15.07 11.19 2.33
N MET A 216 14.02 10.78 1.64
CA MET A 216 12.73 11.46 1.60
C MET A 216 11.70 10.68 2.40
N GLU A 217 10.88 11.37 3.16
CA GLU A 217 9.78 10.77 3.91
C GLU A 217 8.56 11.68 3.86
N PHE A 218 7.42 11.08 3.51
CA PHE A 218 6.13 11.75 3.39
C PHE A 218 5.11 11.03 4.25
N ALA A 219 4.28 11.79 4.94
CA ALA A 219 3.18 11.28 5.73
C ALA A 219 1.92 12.10 5.51
N LEU A 220 0.77 11.47 5.62
CA LEU A 220 -0.55 12.12 5.62
C LEU A 220 -1.17 12.00 7.01
N ASP A 221 -1.90 13.00 7.40
CA ASP A 221 -2.75 12.94 8.59
C ASP A 221 -3.91 11.94 8.41
N LEU A 222 -4.54 11.59 9.51
CA LEU A 222 -5.75 10.79 9.47
C LEU A 222 -6.86 11.59 8.78
N PRO A 223 -7.60 11.01 7.81
CA PRO A 223 -8.71 11.73 7.18
C PRO A 223 -9.76 12.16 8.21
N ALA A 224 -10.31 13.37 8.06
CA ALA A 224 -11.27 13.95 9.00
C ALA A 224 -12.70 13.41 8.83
N GLU A 225 -13.00 12.72 7.71
CA GLU A 225 -14.30 12.16 7.42
C GLU A 225 -14.48 10.74 7.98
N LEU A 226 -15.73 10.29 8.11
CA LEU A 226 -16.02 8.89 8.44
C LEU A 226 -15.51 7.93 7.34
N PRO A 227 -15.01 6.74 7.72
CA PRO A 227 -15.01 6.16 9.07
C PRO A 227 -13.79 6.55 9.92
N TRP A 228 -12.88 7.38 9.41
CA TRP A 228 -11.60 7.72 10.03
C TRP A 228 -11.76 8.60 11.28
N SER A 229 -12.69 9.58 11.23
CA SER A 229 -12.97 10.49 12.35
C SER A 229 -13.46 9.80 13.62
N ALA A 230 -13.85 8.53 13.53
CA ALA A 230 -14.18 7.72 14.72
C ALA A 230 -12.94 7.38 15.59
N PHE A 231 -11.73 7.75 15.13
CA PHE A 231 -10.45 7.49 15.80
C PHE A 231 -9.61 8.78 15.99
N SER A 232 -10.21 9.94 15.70
CA SER A 232 -9.61 11.24 16.03
C SER A 232 -10.05 11.61 17.44
N ASP A 233 -9.11 11.90 18.31
CA ASP A 233 -9.36 12.48 19.64
C ASP A 233 -9.89 13.90 19.55
#